data_3a0b6ed001a7b66e670664b90a40eba7
#
_entry.id   3a0b6ed001a7b66e670664b90a40eba7
#
_cell.length_a   1.000
_cell.length_b   1.000
_cell.length_c   1.000
_cell.angle_alpha   90.00
_cell.angle_beta   90.00
_cell.angle_gamma   90.00
#
_symmetry.space_group_name_H-M   'P 1'
#
loop_
_entity.id
_entity.type
_entity.pdbx_description
1 polymer ?
#
loop_
_entity_poly.entity_id
_entity_poly.type
_entity_poly.pdbx_seq_one_letter_code
_entity_poly.pdbx_strand_id
1 'polypeptide(L)'
;MTEAPAQARGARSRDAIIDTAGELMSRYGYAATSISMISAECGLPPSSIYWHFGSKDGIYVAVLERARTALLAALPSTEVPGADVTQRLDAFLAEVEDALRRHPHGLKLLLGLGMVQQDASTAAVAEVHHYRDALVAWAQDALSAVFGLKDRPEVADELARFTLRMASGTAVARWFEPGVALETGPLHVALLALAAHHDVLGH
;
A
#
# COMPACT_ATOMS: atom_id res chain seq x y z
N MET A 1 37.85 -1.22 16.73
CA MET A 1 36.90 -0.64 15.76
C MET A 1 36.65 -1.60 14.60
N THR A 2 35.89 -2.73 14.82
CA THR A 2 35.72 -3.79 13.80
C THR A 2 34.26 -4.27 13.71
N GLU A 3 33.28 -3.43 14.09
CA GLU A 3 31.85 -3.81 14.06
C GLU A 3 31.11 -3.51 12.74
N ALA A 4 31.62 -2.59 11.92
CA ALA A 4 30.97 -2.18 10.66
C ALA A 4 30.71 -3.33 9.63
N PRO A 5 31.61 -4.33 9.43
CA PRO A 5 31.36 -5.38 8.44
C PRO A 5 30.30 -6.41 8.84
N ALA A 6 30.16 -6.70 10.13
CA ALA A 6 29.19 -7.70 10.63
C ALA A 6 27.76 -7.14 10.61
N GLN A 7 27.57 -5.90 11.06
CA GLN A 7 26.29 -5.18 11.02
C GLN A 7 25.81 -4.97 9.57
N ALA A 8 26.72 -4.58 8.66
CA ALA A 8 26.39 -4.40 7.26
C ALA A 8 25.98 -5.72 6.58
N ARG A 9 26.59 -6.86 6.97
CA ARG A 9 26.21 -8.19 6.48
C ARG A 9 24.85 -8.61 7.03
N GLY A 10 24.59 -8.38 8.31
CA GLY A 10 23.29 -8.64 8.93
C GLY A 10 22.15 -7.84 8.28
N ALA A 11 22.37 -6.55 8.01
CA ALA A 11 21.41 -5.71 7.32
C ALA A 11 21.10 -6.23 5.90
N ARG A 12 22.11 -6.58 5.11
CA ARG A 12 21.93 -7.15 3.76
C ARG A 12 21.16 -8.47 3.78
N SER A 13 21.45 -9.34 4.76
CA SER A 13 20.72 -10.61 4.92
C SER A 13 19.25 -10.36 5.27
N ARG A 14 18.99 -9.40 6.17
CA ARG A 14 17.63 -9.00 6.53
C ARG A 14 16.86 -8.46 5.33
N ASP A 15 17.47 -7.60 4.55
CA ASP A 15 16.86 -7.02 3.35
C ASP A 15 16.55 -8.09 2.30
N ALA A 16 17.50 -9.00 2.01
CA ALA A 16 17.29 -10.10 1.07
C ALA A 16 16.11 -10.99 1.49
N ILE A 17 15.95 -11.29 2.80
CA ILE A 17 14.83 -12.08 3.31
C ILE A 17 13.50 -11.33 3.08
N ILE A 18 13.45 -10.03 3.37
CA ILE A 18 12.21 -9.23 3.20
C ILE A 18 11.83 -9.16 1.72
N ASP A 19 12.77 -8.90 0.83
CA ASP A 19 12.51 -8.79 -0.60
C ASP A 19 11.99 -10.11 -1.15
N THR A 20 12.69 -11.22 -0.87
CA THR A 20 12.27 -12.58 -1.29
C THR A 20 10.91 -12.97 -0.70
N ALA A 21 10.67 -12.69 0.59
CA ALA A 21 9.39 -13.00 1.22
C ALA A 21 8.26 -12.15 0.62
N GLY A 22 8.51 -10.87 0.35
CA GLY A 22 7.55 -9.97 -0.29
C GLY A 22 7.12 -10.46 -1.67
N GLU A 23 8.06 -10.92 -2.51
CA GLU A 23 7.77 -11.52 -3.82
C GLU A 23 6.96 -12.81 -3.70
N LEU A 24 7.38 -13.74 -2.85
CA LEU A 24 6.70 -15.02 -2.64
C LEU A 24 5.29 -14.82 -2.07
N MET A 25 5.14 -13.98 -1.04
CA MET A 25 3.85 -13.69 -0.41
C MET A 25 2.91 -12.93 -1.35
N SER A 26 3.43 -12.04 -2.19
CA SER A 26 2.65 -11.36 -3.23
C SER A 26 2.18 -12.32 -4.33
N ARG A 27 2.99 -13.34 -4.66
CA ARG A 27 2.70 -14.30 -5.73
C ARG A 27 1.78 -15.43 -5.28
N TYR A 28 2.06 -16.01 -4.13
CA TYR A 28 1.39 -17.22 -3.63
C TYR A 28 0.44 -16.96 -2.46
N GLY A 29 0.48 -15.78 -1.88
CA GLY A 29 -0.22 -15.42 -0.65
C GLY A 29 0.57 -15.77 0.61
N TYR A 30 0.19 -15.13 1.73
CA TYR A 30 0.82 -15.35 3.03
C TYR A 30 0.72 -16.82 3.48
N ALA A 31 -0.45 -17.43 3.41
CA ALA A 31 -0.70 -18.78 3.92
C ALA A 31 0.18 -19.83 3.20
N ALA A 32 0.27 -19.76 1.88
CA ALA A 32 1.01 -20.72 1.05
C ALA A 32 2.54 -20.51 1.07
N THR A 33 3.04 -19.37 1.54
CA THR A 33 4.47 -19.10 1.66
C THR A 33 5.02 -19.72 2.94
N SER A 34 6.11 -20.50 2.84
CA SER A 34 6.80 -21.12 3.98
C SER A 34 8.20 -20.55 4.19
N ILE A 35 8.74 -20.71 5.42
CA ILE A 35 10.14 -20.35 5.73
C ILE A 35 11.12 -21.12 4.84
N SER A 36 10.82 -22.38 4.53
CA SER A 36 11.66 -23.20 3.63
C SER A 36 11.68 -22.67 2.20
N MET A 37 10.55 -22.16 1.69
CA MET A 37 10.52 -21.51 0.37
C MET A 37 11.37 -20.23 0.37
N ILE A 38 11.22 -19.40 1.39
CA ILE A 38 12.01 -18.16 1.53
C ILE A 38 13.51 -18.50 1.61
N SER A 39 13.87 -19.49 2.44
CA SER A 39 15.25 -19.96 2.62
C SER A 39 15.86 -20.45 1.31
N ALA A 40 15.12 -21.25 0.55
CA ALA A 40 15.58 -21.80 -0.74
C ALA A 40 15.82 -20.69 -1.77
N GLU A 41 14.93 -19.71 -1.82
CA GLU A 41 14.98 -18.63 -2.82
C GLU A 41 16.05 -17.58 -2.48
N CYS A 42 16.17 -17.15 -1.19
CA CYS A 42 17.18 -16.16 -0.79
C CYS A 42 18.57 -16.75 -0.52
N GLY A 43 18.71 -18.09 -0.52
CA GLY A 43 19.99 -18.77 -0.28
C GLY A 43 20.50 -18.68 1.17
N LEU A 44 19.66 -18.29 2.12
CA LEU A 44 20.02 -18.17 3.54
C LEU A 44 19.41 -19.33 4.35
N PRO A 45 20.13 -19.89 5.34
CA PRO A 45 19.60 -20.98 6.15
C PRO A 45 18.40 -20.53 7.00
N PRO A 46 17.44 -21.44 7.28
CA PRO A 46 16.28 -21.13 8.12
C PRO A 46 16.63 -20.53 9.50
N SER A 47 17.75 -20.97 10.09
CA SER A 47 18.25 -20.41 11.36
C SER A 47 18.54 -18.91 11.27
N SER A 48 19.06 -18.44 10.14
CA SER A 48 19.32 -17.01 9.89
C SER A 48 18.00 -16.24 9.80
N ILE A 49 17.00 -16.83 9.14
CA ILE A 49 15.66 -16.22 9.01
C ILE A 49 15.00 -16.09 10.38
N TYR A 50 15.00 -17.17 11.17
CA TYR A 50 14.45 -17.14 12.54
C TYR A 50 15.20 -16.16 13.46
N TRP A 51 16.53 -16.03 13.27
CA TRP A 51 17.31 -15.07 14.05
C TRP A 51 16.88 -13.62 13.80
N HIS A 52 16.57 -13.26 12.54
CA HIS A 52 16.16 -11.92 12.17
C HIS A 52 14.71 -11.59 12.53
N PHE A 53 13.80 -12.56 12.42
CA PHE A 53 12.35 -12.28 12.41
C PHE A 53 11.56 -13.09 13.45
N GLY A 54 12.14 -14.13 14.02
CA GLY A 54 11.49 -15.00 15.01
C GLY A 54 10.42 -15.92 14.44
N SER A 55 9.60 -15.45 13.49
CA SER A 55 8.47 -16.19 12.92
C SER A 55 8.16 -15.75 11.49
N LYS A 56 7.27 -16.48 10.80
CA LYS A 56 6.72 -16.06 9.51
C LYS A 56 5.93 -14.75 9.63
N ASP A 57 5.22 -14.55 10.73
CA ASP A 57 4.50 -13.32 11.01
C ASP A 57 5.44 -12.13 11.16
N GLY A 58 6.58 -12.31 11.84
CA GLY A 58 7.60 -11.26 11.96
C GLY A 58 8.19 -10.85 10.62
N ILE A 59 8.38 -11.80 9.70
CA ILE A 59 8.75 -11.48 8.31
C ILE A 59 7.66 -10.69 7.62
N TYR A 60 6.41 -11.12 7.76
CA TYR A 60 5.27 -10.48 7.09
C TYR A 60 5.07 -9.03 7.56
N VAL A 61 5.19 -8.77 8.85
CA VAL A 61 5.18 -7.40 9.42
C VAL A 61 6.26 -6.55 8.74
N ALA A 62 7.49 -7.06 8.65
CA ALA A 62 8.60 -6.33 8.02
C ALA A 62 8.37 -6.10 6.50
N VAL A 63 7.75 -7.06 5.81
CA VAL A 63 7.35 -6.93 4.40
C VAL A 63 6.30 -5.83 4.23
N LEU A 64 5.27 -5.81 5.09
CA LEU A 64 4.22 -4.78 5.07
C LEU A 64 4.78 -3.39 5.38
N GLU A 65 5.63 -3.25 6.40
CA GLU A 65 6.31 -1.99 6.74
C GLU A 65 7.11 -1.45 5.56
N ARG A 66 7.88 -2.31 4.88
CA ARG A 66 8.65 -1.94 3.70
C ARG A 66 7.74 -1.52 2.55
N ALA A 67 6.70 -2.29 2.26
CA ALA A 67 5.74 -2.00 1.20
C ALA A 67 5.00 -0.69 1.45
N ARG A 68 4.56 -0.45 2.69
CA ARG A 68 3.94 0.80 3.13
C ARG A 68 4.87 1.99 2.92
N THR A 69 6.09 1.91 3.44
CA THR A 69 7.07 2.98 3.33
C THR A 69 7.39 3.32 1.88
N ALA A 70 7.61 2.29 1.05
CA ALA A 70 7.90 2.48 -0.36
C ALA A 70 6.72 3.08 -1.14
N LEU A 71 5.50 2.63 -0.88
CA LEU A 71 4.31 3.16 -1.55
C LEU A 71 4.05 4.60 -1.12
N LEU A 72 4.03 4.91 0.19
CA LEU A 72 3.78 6.27 0.68
C LEU A 72 4.82 7.27 0.17
N ALA A 73 6.09 6.85 0.05
CA ALA A 73 7.15 7.69 -0.52
C ALA A 73 7.00 7.92 -2.03
N ALA A 74 6.29 7.05 -2.73
CA ALA A 74 6.05 7.14 -4.17
C ALA A 74 4.74 7.85 -4.53
N LEU A 75 3.81 7.96 -3.58
CA LEU A 75 2.54 8.66 -3.77
C LEU A 75 2.78 10.16 -3.92
N PRO A 76 1.94 10.88 -4.70
CA PRO A 76 2.10 12.31 -4.93
C PRO A 76 2.04 13.12 -3.63
N SER A 77 2.77 14.25 -3.64
CA SER A 77 2.66 15.23 -2.57
C SER A 77 1.26 15.89 -2.59
N THR A 78 0.94 16.59 -1.51
CA THR A 78 -0.31 17.37 -1.42
C THR A 78 -0.29 18.65 -2.26
N GLU A 79 0.83 19.00 -2.89
CA GLU A 79 0.93 20.10 -3.85
C GLU A 79 0.55 19.60 -5.24
N VAL A 80 -0.74 19.72 -5.57
CA VAL A 80 -1.29 19.23 -6.84
C VAL A 80 -1.39 20.38 -7.85
N PRO A 81 -0.72 20.31 -9.01
CA PRO A 81 -0.79 21.35 -10.02
C PRO A 81 -2.15 21.34 -10.74
N GLY A 82 -2.66 22.52 -11.08
CA GLY A 82 -3.87 22.68 -11.87
C GLY A 82 -4.60 23.99 -11.61
N ALA A 83 -5.16 24.59 -12.67
CA ALA A 83 -5.88 25.85 -12.58
C ALA A 83 -7.27 25.68 -11.95
N ASP A 84 -7.88 24.52 -12.11
CA ASP A 84 -9.20 24.18 -11.55
C ASP A 84 -9.17 22.81 -10.88
N VAL A 85 -10.28 22.45 -10.24
CA VAL A 85 -10.42 21.17 -9.50
C VAL A 85 -10.27 19.97 -10.41
N THR A 86 -10.82 20.04 -11.63
CA THR A 86 -10.77 18.94 -12.60
C THR A 86 -9.35 18.65 -13.02
N GLN A 87 -8.58 19.67 -13.36
CA GLN A 87 -7.16 19.52 -13.74
C GLN A 87 -6.31 19.02 -12.57
N ARG A 88 -6.56 19.50 -11.36
CA ARG A 88 -5.87 19.00 -10.17
C ARG A 88 -6.17 17.53 -9.93
N LEU A 89 -7.44 17.13 -10.03
CA LEU A 89 -7.85 15.75 -9.85
C LEU A 89 -7.24 14.83 -10.90
N ASP A 90 -7.22 15.24 -12.19
CA ASP A 90 -6.59 14.49 -13.27
C ASP A 90 -5.09 14.27 -13.01
N ALA A 91 -4.36 15.34 -12.67
CA ALA A 91 -2.94 15.27 -12.36
C ALA A 91 -2.69 14.35 -11.16
N PHE A 92 -3.47 14.49 -10.10
CA PHE A 92 -3.38 13.66 -8.91
C PHE A 92 -3.60 12.17 -9.22
N LEU A 93 -4.68 11.84 -9.94
CA LEU A 93 -5.00 10.46 -10.26
C LEU A 93 -3.95 9.82 -11.19
N ALA A 94 -3.39 10.57 -12.14
CA ALA A 94 -2.31 10.09 -13.00
C ALA A 94 -1.03 9.74 -12.20
N GLU A 95 -0.65 10.56 -11.23
CA GLU A 95 0.49 10.30 -10.37
C GLU A 95 0.25 9.11 -9.42
N VAL A 96 -0.97 8.98 -8.88
CA VAL A 96 -1.36 7.82 -8.06
C VAL A 96 -1.29 6.53 -8.89
N GLU A 97 -1.81 6.54 -10.11
CA GLU A 97 -1.74 5.39 -11.01
C GLU A 97 -0.29 4.98 -11.29
N ASP A 98 0.58 5.96 -11.56
CA ASP A 98 2.01 5.71 -11.79
C ASP A 98 2.69 5.13 -10.53
N ALA A 99 2.41 5.66 -9.36
CA ALA A 99 2.91 5.13 -8.09
C ALA A 99 2.49 3.67 -7.85
N LEU A 100 1.20 3.36 -8.05
CA LEU A 100 0.67 2.01 -7.89
C LEU A 100 1.23 1.04 -8.94
N ARG A 101 1.50 1.51 -10.15
CA ARG A 101 2.15 0.70 -11.21
C ARG A 101 3.59 0.37 -10.85
N ARG A 102 4.34 1.31 -10.25
CA ARG A 102 5.72 1.09 -9.79
C ARG A 102 5.78 0.22 -8.53
N HIS A 103 4.74 0.20 -7.70
CA HIS A 103 4.66 -0.54 -6.44
C HIS A 103 3.48 -1.53 -6.41
N PRO A 104 3.41 -2.51 -7.34
CA PRO A 104 2.23 -3.38 -7.52
C PRO A 104 1.97 -4.34 -6.34
N HIS A 105 2.99 -4.58 -5.52
CA HIS A 105 2.91 -5.54 -4.41
C HIS A 105 2.26 -4.94 -3.15
N GLY A 106 2.37 -3.62 -2.93
CA GLY A 106 1.93 -2.98 -1.69
C GLY A 106 0.44 -3.20 -1.39
N LEU A 107 -0.42 -2.84 -2.34
CA LEU A 107 -1.87 -3.02 -2.18
C LEU A 107 -2.27 -4.50 -2.16
N LYS A 108 -1.62 -5.35 -2.94
CA LYS A 108 -1.87 -6.79 -2.98
C LYS A 108 -1.54 -7.48 -1.66
N LEU A 109 -0.42 -7.11 -1.03
CA LEU A 109 -0.03 -7.62 0.29
C LEU A 109 -1.01 -7.18 1.38
N LEU A 110 -1.44 -5.90 1.35
CA LEU A 110 -2.42 -5.36 2.28
C LEU A 110 -3.77 -6.12 2.20
N LEU A 111 -4.27 -6.37 0.99
CA LEU A 111 -5.54 -7.07 0.78
C LEU A 111 -5.43 -8.57 1.05
N GLY A 112 -4.29 -9.18 0.75
CA GLY A 112 -4.08 -10.62 0.89
C GLY A 112 -4.25 -11.11 2.32
N LEU A 113 -3.85 -10.34 3.33
CA LEU A 113 -4.09 -10.70 4.74
C LEU A 113 -5.50 -10.33 5.20
N GLY A 114 -6.04 -9.22 4.73
CA GLY A 114 -7.42 -8.82 5.07
C GLY A 114 -8.46 -9.89 4.75
N MET A 115 -8.15 -10.79 3.78
CA MET A 115 -9.01 -11.90 3.39
C MET A 115 -8.73 -13.22 4.15
N VAL A 116 -7.61 -13.34 4.89
CA VAL A 116 -7.15 -14.59 5.54
C VAL A 116 -6.87 -14.37 7.04
N GLN A 117 -7.64 -13.54 7.71
CA GLN A 117 -7.41 -13.12 9.11
C GLN A 117 -7.43 -14.26 10.16
N GLN A 118 -7.94 -15.45 9.83
CA GLN A 118 -8.18 -16.50 10.84
C GLN A 118 -6.90 -17.09 11.46
N ASP A 119 -5.74 -17.01 10.76
CA ASP A 119 -4.46 -17.60 11.21
C ASP A 119 -3.34 -16.57 11.42
N ALA A 120 -3.63 -15.28 11.29
CA ALA A 120 -2.62 -14.24 11.42
C ALA A 120 -2.43 -13.81 12.87
N SER A 121 -1.18 -13.53 13.25
CA SER A 121 -0.88 -12.98 14.58
C SER A 121 -1.48 -11.60 14.79
N THR A 122 -1.72 -11.22 16.04
CA THR A 122 -2.19 -9.88 16.41
C THR A 122 -1.26 -8.78 15.85
N ALA A 123 0.05 -9.02 15.80
CA ALA A 123 1.02 -8.07 15.25
C ALA A 123 0.84 -7.86 13.74
N ALA A 124 0.62 -8.94 12.97
CA ALA A 124 0.39 -8.85 11.54
C ALA A 124 -0.93 -8.12 11.23
N VAL A 125 -1.99 -8.39 11.99
CA VAL A 125 -3.28 -7.68 11.87
C VAL A 125 -3.12 -6.19 12.20
N ALA A 126 -2.39 -5.86 13.27
CA ALA A 126 -2.12 -4.48 13.65
C ALA A 126 -1.36 -3.71 12.55
N GLU A 127 -0.36 -4.33 11.91
CA GLU A 127 0.39 -3.69 10.81
C GLU A 127 -0.49 -3.49 9.56
N VAL A 128 -1.40 -4.40 9.25
CA VAL A 128 -2.40 -4.21 8.17
C VAL A 128 -3.28 -2.98 8.45
N HIS A 129 -3.76 -2.83 9.69
CA HIS A 129 -4.53 -1.66 10.09
C HIS A 129 -3.70 -0.39 10.00
N HIS A 130 -2.47 -0.40 10.50
CA HIS A 130 -1.55 0.73 10.43
C HIS A 130 -1.28 1.15 8.97
N TYR A 131 -1.05 0.18 8.08
CA TYR A 131 -0.85 0.47 6.66
C TYR A 131 -2.10 1.11 6.04
N ARG A 132 -3.29 0.55 6.28
CA ARG A 132 -4.56 1.10 5.79
C ARG A 132 -4.79 2.53 6.32
N ASP A 133 -4.58 2.75 7.61
CA ASP A 133 -4.82 4.05 8.25
C ASP A 133 -3.85 5.12 7.73
N ALA A 134 -2.61 4.75 7.43
CA ALA A 134 -1.63 5.63 6.79
C ALA A 134 -2.05 6.02 5.35
N LEU A 135 -2.63 5.08 4.59
CA LEU A 135 -3.18 5.39 3.26
C LEU A 135 -4.42 6.29 3.34
N VAL A 136 -5.30 6.08 4.33
CA VAL A 136 -6.46 6.95 4.56
C VAL A 136 -5.99 8.37 4.87
N ALA A 137 -5.06 8.53 5.80
CA ALA A 137 -4.54 9.84 6.20
C ALA A 137 -3.90 10.57 5.01
N TRP A 138 -3.04 9.88 4.25
CA TRP A 138 -2.46 10.45 3.04
C TRP A 138 -3.52 10.87 2.01
N ALA A 139 -4.52 10.01 1.74
CA ALA A 139 -5.57 10.32 0.76
C ALA A 139 -6.46 11.48 1.24
N GLN A 140 -6.72 11.59 2.54
CA GLN A 140 -7.45 12.70 3.14
C GLN A 140 -6.72 14.02 2.93
N ASP A 141 -5.42 14.08 3.22
CA ASP A 141 -4.61 15.28 3.02
C ASP A 141 -4.55 15.68 1.53
N ALA A 142 -4.31 14.71 0.66
CA ALA A 142 -4.21 14.93 -0.78
C ALA A 142 -5.53 15.41 -1.39
N LEU A 143 -6.65 14.75 -1.08
CA LEU A 143 -7.97 15.15 -1.59
C LEU A 143 -8.45 16.46 -0.96
N SER A 144 -8.06 16.74 0.29
CA SER A 144 -8.28 18.06 0.89
C SER A 144 -7.58 19.16 0.09
N ALA A 145 -6.36 18.91 -0.40
CA ALA A 145 -5.63 19.86 -1.24
C ALA A 145 -6.26 19.98 -2.64
N VAL A 146 -6.63 18.85 -3.28
CA VAL A 146 -7.28 18.84 -4.60
C VAL A 146 -8.55 19.65 -4.62
N PHE A 147 -9.42 19.43 -3.63
CA PHE A 147 -10.76 20.02 -3.56
C PHE A 147 -10.85 21.30 -2.69
N GLY A 148 -9.76 21.71 -2.02
CA GLY A 148 -9.77 22.90 -1.16
C GLY A 148 -10.55 22.73 0.14
N LEU A 149 -10.50 21.53 0.76
CA LEU A 149 -11.37 21.14 1.89
C LEU A 149 -10.73 21.38 3.28
N LYS A 150 -9.86 22.36 3.44
CA LYS A 150 -9.18 22.65 4.72
C LYS A 150 -10.14 22.83 5.89
N ASP A 151 -11.30 23.44 5.63
CA ASP A 151 -12.33 23.73 6.63
C ASP A 151 -13.44 22.66 6.67
N ARG A 152 -13.29 21.56 5.92
CA ARG A 152 -14.28 20.49 5.77
C ARG A 152 -13.61 19.10 5.85
N PRO A 153 -12.94 18.76 6.96
CA PRO A 153 -12.19 17.51 7.09
C PRO A 153 -13.07 16.26 7.00
N GLU A 154 -14.36 16.35 7.35
CA GLU A 154 -15.32 15.25 7.25
C GLU A 154 -15.58 14.84 5.79
N VAL A 155 -15.64 15.82 4.87
CA VAL A 155 -15.80 15.56 3.43
C VAL A 155 -14.51 14.96 2.85
N ALA A 156 -13.35 15.48 3.26
CA ALA A 156 -12.06 14.94 2.85
C ALA A 156 -11.89 13.48 3.31
N ASP A 157 -12.30 13.11 4.53
CA ASP A 157 -12.30 11.72 5.03
C ASP A 157 -13.23 10.83 4.21
N GLU A 158 -14.44 11.29 3.89
CA GLU A 158 -15.39 10.53 3.07
C GLU A 158 -14.83 10.25 1.67
N LEU A 159 -14.28 11.26 0.99
CA LEU A 159 -13.64 11.12 -0.31
C LEU A 159 -12.45 10.15 -0.26
N ALA A 160 -11.61 10.25 0.78
CA ALA A 160 -10.47 9.36 0.98
C ALA A 160 -10.88 7.91 1.15
N ARG A 161 -11.85 7.64 2.04
CA ARG A 161 -12.36 6.29 2.26
C ARG A 161 -13.06 5.71 1.04
N PHE A 162 -13.80 6.53 0.30
CA PHE A 162 -14.40 6.14 -0.97
C PHE A 162 -13.31 5.72 -1.97
N THR A 163 -12.28 6.56 -2.16
CA THR A 163 -11.16 6.28 -3.05
C THR A 163 -10.46 4.95 -2.73
N LEU A 164 -10.17 4.72 -1.45
CA LEU A 164 -9.51 3.47 -1.03
C LEU A 164 -10.40 2.24 -1.20
N ARG A 165 -11.71 2.35 -0.98
CA ARG A 165 -12.66 1.25 -1.24
C ARG A 165 -12.71 0.91 -2.73
N MET A 166 -12.75 1.92 -3.61
CA MET A 166 -12.72 1.73 -5.06
C MET A 166 -11.40 1.09 -5.52
N ALA A 167 -10.25 1.60 -5.05
CA ALA A 167 -8.95 1.03 -5.35
C ALA A 167 -8.82 -0.42 -4.87
N SER A 168 -9.31 -0.73 -3.66
CA SER A 168 -9.32 -2.09 -3.11
C SER A 168 -10.23 -3.02 -3.92
N GLY A 169 -11.43 -2.57 -4.30
CA GLY A 169 -12.35 -3.31 -5.15
C GLY A 169 -11.74 -3.64 -6.52
N THR A 170 -11.10 -2.66 -7.17
CA THR A 170 -10.40 -2.86 -8.44
C THR A 170 -9.24 -3.85 -8.30
N ALA A 171 -8.46 -3.75 -7.22
CA ALA A 171 -7.36 -4.69 -6.97
C ALA A 171 -7.86 -6.13 -6.77
N VAL A 172 -9.01 -6.32 -6.10
CA VAL A 172 -9.66 -7.64 -5.97
C VAL A 172 -10.21 -8.11 -7.31
N ALA A 173 -10.86 -7.24 -8.10
CA ALA A 173 -11.40 -7.58 -9.42
C ALA A 173 -10.30 -8.14 -10.36
N ARG A 174 -9.07 -7.62 -10.29
CA ARG A 174 -7.92 -8.11 -11.05
C ARG A 174 -7.52 -9.56 -10.75
N TRP A 175 -7.96 -10.14 -9.65
CA TRP A 175 -7.74 -11.57 -9.39
C TRP A 175 -8.66 -12.46 -10.23
N PHE A 176 -9.84 -11.94 -10.56
CA PHE A 176 -10.84 -12.66 -11.36
C PHE A 176 -10.71 -12.32 -12.87
N GLU A 177 -10.24 -11.12 -13.18
CA GLU A 177 -10.10 -10.60 -14.53
C GLU A 177 -8.66 -10.09 -14.76
N PRO A 178 -7.71 -10.99 -15.08
CA PRO A 178 -6.35 -10.58 -15.40
C PRO A 178 -6.32 -9.64 -16.61
N GLY A 179 -5.89 -8.40 -16.42
CA GLY A 179 -5.86 -7.38 -17.47
C GLY A 179 -6.74 -6.16 -17.20
N VAL A 180 -7.61 -6.19 -16.19
CA VAL A 180 -8.31 -4.98 -15.73
C VAL A 180 -7.27 -3.97 -15.26
N ALA A 181 -7.18 -2.85 -15.96
CA ALA A 181 -6.36 -1.70 -15.54
C ALA A 181 -6.97 -1.05 -14.29
N LEU A 182 -6.16 -0.33 -13.54
CA LEU A 182 -6.69 0.63 -12.57
C LEU A 182 -7.25 1.80 -13.41
N GLU A 183 -8.55 1.74 -13.70
CA GLU A 183 -9.21 2.79 -14.49
C GLU A 183 -9.47 3.99 -13.56
N THR A 184 -8.72 5.05 -13.75
CA THR A 184 -8.88 6.30 -12.98
C THR A 184 -10.08 7.12 -13.48
N GLY A 185 -10.54 6.92 -14.71
CA GLY A 185 -11.68 7.64 -15.28
C GLY A 185 -12.99 7.50 -14.50
N PRO A 186 -13.48 6.28 -14.20
CA PRO A 186 -14.65 6.10 -13.34
C PRO A 186 -14.48 6.68 -11.93
N LEU A 187 -13.29 6.58 -11.35
CA LEU A 187 -12.99 7.16 -10.05
C LEU A 187 -13.02 8.69 -10.10
N HIS A 188 -12.48 9.30 -11.15
CA HIS A 188 -12.55 10.74 -11.39
C HIS A 188 -14.01 11.24 -11.38
N VAL A 189 -14.87 10.62 -12.22
CA VAL A 189 -16.30 11.00 -12.30
C VAL A 189 -16.99 10.84 -10.95
N ALA A 190 -16.73 9.74 -10.24
CA ALA A 190 -17.35 9.48 -8.95
C ALA A 190 -16.90 10.47 -7.88
N LEU A 191 -15.62 10.86 -7.86
CA LEU A 191 -15.10 11.87 -6.91
C LEU A 191 -15.67 13.26 -7.17
N LEU A 192 -15.80 13.67 -8.43
CA LEU A 192 -16.46 14.93 -8.79
C LEU A 192 -17.94 14.92 -8.40
N ALA A 193 -18.66 13.83 -8.64
CA ALA A 193 -20.06 13.70 -8.26
C ALA A 193 -20.25 13.75 -6.74
N LEU A 194 -19.38 13.09 -5.98
CA LEU A 194 -19.43 13.11 -4.53
C LEU A 194 -19.07 14.50 -3.97
N ALA A 195 -18.08 15.19 -4.54
CA ALA A 195 -17.72 16.55 -4.19
C ALA A 195 -18.87 17.55 -4.51
N ALA A 196 -19.55 17.38 -5.64
CA ALA A 196 -20.73 18.17 -6.02
C ALA A 196 -21.90 17.94 -5.05
N HIS A 197 -22.11 16.70 -4.60
CA HIS A 197 -23.13 16.39 -3.57
C HIS A 197 -22.92 17.18 -2.26
N HIS A 198 -21.69 17.47 -1.94
CA HIS A 198 -21.31 18.26 -0.78
C HIS A 198 -21.19 19.77 -1.06
N ASP A 199 -21.64 20.28 -2.19
CA ASP A 199 -21.50 21.68 -2.61
C ASP A 199 -20.05 22.21 -2.60
N VAL A 200 -19.07 21.32 -2.92
CA VAL A 200 -17.64 21.65 -2.91
C VAL A 200 -17.21 22.33 -4.21
N LEU A 201 -17.87 22.03 -5.33
CA LEU A 201 -17.40 22.47 -6.65
C LEU A 201 -17.79 23.91 -7.02
N GLY A 202 -18.61 24.61 -6.20
CA GLY A 202 -19.09 25.96 -6.48
C GLY A 202 -19.87 26.02 -7.83
N HIS A 203 -20.96 26.76 -7.86
CA HIS A 203 -21.68 27.03 -9.11
C HIS A 203 -20.90 27.96 -10.03
#